data_2ceb67844e0f72c6fb1c9f52de5b252b
#
_entry.id   2ceb67844e0f72c6fb1c9f52de5b252b
#
_cell.length_a   1.000
_cell.length_b   1.000
_cell.length_c   1.000
_cell.angle_alpha   90.00
_cell.angle_beta   90.00
_cell.angle_gamma   90.00
#
_symmetry.space_group_name_H-M   'P 1'
#
loop_
_entity.id
_entity.type
_entity.pdbx_description
1 polymer ?
#
loop_
_entity_poly.entity_id
_entity_poly.type
_entity_poly.pdbx_seq_one_letter_code
_entity_poly.pdbx_strand_id
1 'polypeptide(L)'
;MEYIRKQRWANYLSPKCKEYLRNDFSHECAYCKLQEQEVGIVGLDFFEIDHFKPQSLNLPDTHKYHNLYYSCEKCNNEKSDIWDTKLLDPCTDDIFSGINPAIIGGKKENHYKYIAKNDRGTFYINTFKLNSRTQIRFRKARENHENSLHTINTLIDEILLKFQYNAELHDLKDLIYQLDNLRHLKQQELGKLPKDEMFEKAEEYLNDKGIENSLVFE
;
A
#
# COMPACT_ATOMS: atom_id res chain seq x y z
N MET A 1 9.07 -2.45 10.23
CA MET A 1 8.69 -1.04 10.54
C MET A 1 7.57 -1.13 11.55
N GLU A 2 7.78 -0.57 12.73
CA GLU A 2 6.80 -0.62 13.82
C GLU A 2 5.87 0.59 13.68
N TYR A 3 4.55 0.37 13.71
CA TYR A 3 3.59 1.47 13.66
C TYR A 3 3.55 2.22 14.98
N ILE A 4 3.72 3.52 14.95
CA ILE A 4 3.61 4.37 16.13
C ILE A 4 2.14 4.74 16.31
N ARG A 5 1.43 3.96 17.09
CA ARG A 5 0.02 4.20 17.40
C ARG A 5 -0.11 5.14 18.59
N LYS A 6 -0.80 6.25 18.38
CA LYS A 6 -1.15 7.16 19.47
C LYS A 6 -2.39 6.63 20.18
N GLN A 7 -2.34 6.50 21.50
CA GLN A 7 -3.53 6.15 22.28
C GLN A 7 -4.58 7.23 22.10
N ARG A 8 -5.74 6.88 21.54
CA ARG A 8 -6.83 7.80 21.24
C ARG A 8 -8.15 7.27 21.76
N TRP A 9 -8.95 8.18 22.26
CA TRP A 9 -10.34 7.90 22.60
C TRP A 9 -11.21 8.33 21.41
N ALA A 10 -11.64 7.37 20.61
CA ALA A 10 -12.55 7.64 19.50
C ALA A 10 -13.61 6.55 19.44
N ASN A 11 -14.84 6.95 19.19
CA ASN A 11 -15.89 6.02 18.84
C ASN A 11 -15.52 5.41 17.48
N TYR A 12 -15.45 4.07 17.41
CA TYR A 12 -15.03 3.36 16.19
C TYR A 12 -15.95 3.63 14.98
N LEU A 13 -17.22 4.02 15.22
CA LEU A 13 -18.17 4.43 14.18
C LEU A 13 -17.94 5.87 13.68
N SER A 14 -17.08 6.62 14.35
CA SER A 14 -16.79 8.00 13.95
C SER A 14 -15.84 8.04 12.76
N PRO A 15 -16.10 8.88 11.74
CA PRO A 15 -15.15 9.13 10.64
C PRO A 15 -13.76 9.53 11.13
N LYS A 16 -13.68 10.26 12.25
CA LYS A 16 -12.41 10.62 12.89
C LYS A 16 -11.58 9.43 13.35
N CYS A 17 -12.24 8.34 13.77
CA CYS A 17 -11.53 7.12 14.16
C CYS A 17 -10.78 6.53 12.97
N LYS A 18 -11.45 6.45 11.82
CA LYS A 18 -10.86 5.95 10.59
C LYS A 18 -9.70 6.85 10.12
N GLU A 19 -9.87 8.16 10.19
CA GLU A 19 -8.80 9.13 9.87
C GLU A 19 -7.57 8.96 10.78
N TYR A 20 -7.79 8.76 12.08
CA TYR A 20 -6.69 8.52 13.03
C TYR A 20 -5.94 7.22 12.70
N LEU A 21 -6.66 6.14 12.42
CA LEU A 21 -6.07 4.88 12.03
C LEU A 21 -5.29 5.01 10.71
N ARG A 22 -5.88 5.68 9.72
CA ARG A 22 -5.23 5.99 8.46
C ARG A 22 -3.86 6.64 8.66
N ASN A 23 -3.78 7.65 9.51
CA ASN A 23 -2.53 8.34 9.82
C ASN A 23 -1.55 7.47 10.63
N ASP A 24 -2.05 6.74 11.63
CA ASP A 24 -1.22 5.87 12.47
C ASP A 24 -0.65 4.68 11.69
N PHE A 25 -1.33 4.25 10.61
CA PHE A 25 -0.86 3.21 9.67
C PHE A 25 -0.22 3.76 8.40
N SER A 26 0.15 5.06 8.39
CA SER A 26 0.88 5.67 7.28
C SER A 26 0.21 5.50 5.92
N HIS A 27 -1.13 5.55 5.87
CA HIS A 27 -1.94 5.41 4.65
C HIS A 27 -1.78 4.07 3.94
N GLU A 28 -1.46 3.01 4.69
CA GLU A 28 -1.33 1.67 4.14
C GLU A 28 -2.12 0.63 4.94
N CYS A 29 -2.46 -0.47 4.30
CA CYS A 29 -3.09 -1.61 4.96
C CYS A 29 -2.15 -2.19 6.02
N ALA A 30 -2.63 -2.33 7.25
CA ALA A 30 -1.88 -2.91 8.36
C ALA A 30 -1.29 -4.29 8.02
N TYR A 31 -2.00 -5.07 7.21
CA TYR A 31 -1.71 -6.49 6.97
C TYR A 31 -0.87 -6.73 5.72
N CYS A 32 -1.28 -6.22 4.55
CA CYS A 32 -0.61 -6.50 3.28
C CYS A 32 0.28 -5.36 2.78
N LYS A 33 0.30 -4.22 3.47
CA LYS A 33 1.08 -3.03 3.12
C LYS A 33 0.67 -2.40 1.78
N LEU A 34 -0.55 -2.64 1.32
CA LEU A 34 -1.12 -1.94 0.18
C LEU A 34 -1.28 -0.47 0.55
N GLN A 35 -0.72 0.43 -0.24
CA GLN A 35 -0.82 1.87 -0.02
C GLN A 35 -2.06 2.43 -0.74
N GLU A 36 -2.70 3.45 -0.16
CA GLU A 36 -3.86 4.10 -0.77
C GLU A 36 -3.60 4.59 -2.19
N GLN A 37 -2.44 5.18 -2.42
CA GLN A 37 -2.03 5.68 -3.73
C GLN A 37 -1.91 4.57 -4.80
N GLU A 38 -1.71 3.32 -4.40
CA GLU A 38 -1.58 2.20 -5.34
C GLU A 38 -2.93 1.75 -5.90
N VAL A 39 -4.01 2.08 -5.24
CA VAL A 39 -5.38 1.80 -5.72
C VAL A 39 -6.04 3.01 -6.37
N GLY A 40 -5.32 4.13 -6.52
CA GLY A 40 -5.84 5.34 -7.17
C GLY A 40 -6.98 6.02 -6.41
N ILE A 41 -7.24 5.59 -5.19
CA ILE A 41 -8.29 6.10 -4.34
C ILE A 41 -7.65 6.76 -3.13
N VAL A 42 -7.83 8.06 -3.01
CA VAL A 42 -7.40 8.77 -1.82
C VAL A 42 -8.38 8.44 -0.70
N GLY A 43 -7.95 7.63 0.24
CA GLY A 43 -8.52 7.55 1.57
C GLY A 43 -9.67 6.56 1.78
N LEU A 44 -10.80 7.06 2.17
CA LEU A 44 -11.70 6.44 3.13
C LEU A 44 -12.57 5.28 2.60
N ASP A 45 -12.70 5.08 1.29
CA ASP A 45 -13.74 4.19 0.77
C ASP A 45 -13.27 2.76 0.49
N PHE A 46 -12.01 2.59 0.08
CA PHE A 46 -11.44 1.26 -0.18
C PHE A 46 -10.80 0.62 1.05
N PHE A 47 -10.54 1.41 2.07
CA PHE A 47 -9.99 0.94 3.33
C PHE A 47 -11.04 1.00 4.42
N GLU A 48 -10.98 0.08 5.34
CA GLU A 48 -11.97 -0.12 6.39
C GLU A 48 -11.29 -0.20 7.76
N ILE A 49 -12.12 -0.12 8.80
CA ILE A 49 -11.68 -0.43 10.18
C ILE A 49 -11.90 -1.91 10.40
N ASP A 50 -10.81 -2.65 10.57
CA ASP A 50 -10.87 -4.04 11.03
C ASP A 50 -10.71 -4.12 12.54
N HIS A 51 -11.46 -5.03 13.15
CA HIS A 51 -11.26 -5.44 14.54
C HIS A 51 -10.28 -6.62 14.57
N PHE A 52 -9.06 -6.39 15.02
CA PHE A 52 -8.02 -7.45 15.05
C PHE A 52 -8.50 -8.69 15.81
N LYS A 53 -9.04 -8.50 17.02
CA LYS A 53 -9.87 -9.49 17.69
C LYS A 53 -11.32 -9.23 17.30
N PRO A 54 -11.98 -10.17 16.60
CA PRO A 54 -13.28 -9.94 15.99
C PRO A 54 -14.36 -9.58 17.00
N GLN A 55 -15.38 -8.88 16.54
CA GLN A 55 -16.54 -8.50 17.36
C GLN A 55 -17.32 -9.73 17.86
N SER A 56 -17.33 -10.82 17.09
CA SER A 56 -17.97 -12.08 17.46
C SER A 56 -17.46 -12.68 18.77
N LEU A 57 -16.26 -12.32 19.20
CA LEU A 57 -15.71 -12.75 20.49
C LEU A 57 -16.32 -12.01 21.69
N ASN A 58 -17.06 -10.93 21.48
CA ASN A 58 -17.70 -10.11 22.53
C ASN A 58 -16.77 -9.70 23.68
N LEU A 59 -15.50 -9.38 23.37
CA LEU A 59 -14.52 -9.00 24.37
C LEU A 59 -14.77 -7.57 24.87
N PRO A 60 -14.46 -7.23 26.15
CA PRO A 60 -14.63 -5.88 26.69
C PRO A 60 -13.89 -4.79 25.90
N ASP A 61 -12.79 -5.16 25.25
CA ASP A 61 -11.92 -4.24 24.52
C ASP A 61 -12.14 -4.27 22.99
N THR A 62 -13.20 -4.93 22.52
CA THR A 62 -13.47 -5.10 21.09
C THR A 62 -13.41 -3.77 20.32
N HIS A 63 -14.03 -2.72 20.87
CA HIS A 63 -14.11 -1.41 20.21
C HIS A 63 -13.03 -0.41 20.71
N LYS A 64 -12.07 -0.87 21.50
CA LYS A 64 -10.96 -0.02 21.92
C LYS A 64 -10.01 0.25 20.77
N TYR A 65 -9.46 1.44 20.72
CA TYR A 65 -8.60 1.90 19.62
C TYR A 65 -7.43 0.95 19.33
N HIS A 66 -6.84 0.32 20.35
CA HIS A 66 -5.74 -0.63 20.18
C HIS A 66 -6.14 -1.92 19.47
N ASN A 67 -7.43 -2.27 19.42
CA ASN A 67 -7.96 -3.40 18.68
C ASN A 67 -8.43 -3.05 17.25
N LEU A 68 -8.35 -1.78 16.85
CA LEU A 68 -8.81 -1.30 15.56
C LEU A 68 -7.63 -1.10 14.61
N TYR A 69 -7.75 -1.58 13.38
CA TYR A 69 -6.69 -1.58 12.38
C TYR A 69 -7.18 -0.96 11.08
N TYR A 70 -6.31 -0.22 10.40
CA TYR A 70 -6.59 0.28 9.07
C TYR A 70 -6.28 -0.82 8.06
N SER A 71 -7.29 -1.32 7.38
CA SER A 71 -7.20 -2.48 6.52
C SER A 71 -7.83 -2.20 5.16
N CYS A 72 -7.22 -2.69 4.08
CA CYS A 72 -7.92 -2.71 2.80
C CYS A 72 -9.08 -3.72 2.86
N GLU A 73 -10.13 -3.45 2.09
CA GLU A 73 -11.33 -4.29 1.98
C GLU A 73 -10.99 -5.78 1.80
N LYS A 74 -10.03 -6.08 0.93
CA LYS A 74 -9.61 -7.46 0.70
C LYS A 74 -9.09 -8.14 1.96
N CYS A 75 -8.18 -7.52 2.69
CA CYS A 75 -7.64 -8.12 3.90
C CYS A 75 -8.70 -8.21 5.01
N ASN A 76 -9.58 -7.22 5.12
CA ASN A 76 -10.68 -7.23 6.06
C ASN A 76 -11.63 -8.41 5.77
N ASN A 77 -12.05 -8.57 4.51
CA ASN A 77 -12.92 -9.67 4.08
C ASN A 77 -12.27 -11.04 4.25
N GLU A 78 -10.99 -11.21 3.90
CA GLU A 78 -10.29 -12.49 4.03
C GLU A 78 -10.07 -12.89 5.49
N LYS A 79 -9.79 -11.92 6.36
CA LYS A 79 -9.66 -12.15 7.79
C LYS A 79 -11.01 -12.46 8.42
N SER A 80 -12.05 -11.68 8.09
CA SER A 80 -13.38 -11.85 8.67
C SER A 80 -13.31 -12.05 10.21
N ASP A 81 -13.89 -13.13 10.73
CA ASP A 81 -13.87 -13.49 12.13
C ASP A 81 -12.69 -14.41 12.54
N ILE A 82 -11.71 -14.57 11.64
CA ILE A 82 -10.53 -15.39 11.94
C ILE A 82 -9.66 -14.68 12.97
N TRP A 83 -9.49 -15.31 14.11
CA TRP A 83 -8.53 -14.91 15.13
C TRP A 83 -8.00 -16.13 15.89
N ASP A 84 -6.70 -16.12 16.12
CA ASP A 84 -5.98 -17.12 16.92
C ASP A 84 -4.77 -16.42 17.54
N THR A 85 -4.27 -16.92 18.64
CA THR A 85 -3.05 -16.43 19.30
C THR A 85 -1.81 -16.54 18.42
N LYS A 86 -1.87 -17.36 17.37
CA LYS A 86 -0.80 -17.46 16.35
C LYS A 86 -0.80 -16.29 15.36
N LEU A 87 -1.91 -15.54 15.24
CA LEU A 87 -1.99 -14.44 14.31
C LEU A 87 -0.98 -13.36 14.72
N LEU A 88 -0.05 -13.06 13.82
CA LEU A 88 0.92 -11.98 14.04
C LEU A 88 0.18 -10.64 14.07
N ASP A 89 0.42 -9.88 15.12
CA ASP A 89 -0.12 -8.54 15.27
C ASP A 89 0.84 -7.51 14.65
N PRO A 90 0.46 -6.80 13.57
CA PRO A 90 1.35 -5.83 12.92
C PRO A 90 1.83 -4.68 13.80
N CYS A 91 1.20 -4.46 14.95
CA CYS A 91 1.55 -3.38 15.87
C CYS A 91 2.48 -3.80 17.01
N THR A 92 2.47 -5.09 17.37
CA THR A 92 3.21 -5.59 18.53
C THR A 92 4.21 -6.68 18.18
N ASP A 93 3.98 -7.40 17.08
CA ASP A 93 4.90 -8.43 16.59
C ASP A 93 5.76 -7.88 15.45
N ASP A 94 7.01 -8.32 15.39
CA ASP A 94 7.78 -8.20 14.17
C ASP A 94 7.26 -9.22 13.13
N ILE A 95 6.49 -8.74 12.16
CA ILE A 95 5.93 -9.59 11.11
C ILE A 95 7.03 -10.38 10.39
N PHE A 96 8.21 -9.77 10.20
CA PHE A 96 9.35 -10.41 9.55
C PHE A 96 10.03 -11.49 10.40
N SER A 97 9.69 -11.61 11.68
CA SER A 97 10.05 -12.80 12.47
C SER A 97 9.33 -14.06 11.98
N GLY A 98 8.12 -13.92 11.45
CA GLY A 98 7.27 -15.01 10.97
C GLY A 98 7.31 -15.25 9.48
N ILE A 99 7.59 -14.21 8.68
CA ILE A 99 7.61 -14.28 7.22
C ILE A 99 8.87 -13.64 6.64
N ASN A 100 9.36 -14.17 5.54
CA ASN A 100 10.32 -13.46 4.70
C ASN A 100 9.57 -12.49 3.80
N PRO A 101 10.11 -11.28 3.57
CA PRO A 101 9.57 -10.38 2.55
C PRO A 101 9.57 -11.09 1.20
N ALA A 102 8.70 -10.63 0.31
CA ALA A 102 8.62 -11.13 -1.04
C ALA A 102 10.00 -11.04 -1.71
N ILE A 103 10.52 -12.18 -2.17
CA ILE A 103 11.86 -12.23 -2.74
C ILE A 103 11.82 -11.66 -4.14
N ILE A 104 12.54 -10.56 -4.34
CA ILE A 104 12.89 -10.01 -5.63
C ILE A 104 14.12 -10.78 -6.12
N GLY A 105 14.04 -11.42 -7.29
CA GLY A 105 15.19 -12.11 -7.90
C GLY A 105 15.45 -13.57 -7.51
N GLY A 106 14.56 -14.19 -6.72
CA GLY A 106 14.60 -15.63 -6.45
C GLY A 106 14.16 -16.50 -7.63
N LYS A 107 13.95 -17.81 -7.42
CA LYS A 107 13.36 -18.69 -8.44
C LYS A 107 12.02 -18.14 -8.91
N LYS A 108 11.75 -18.17 -10.22
CA LYS A 108 10.53 -17.59 -10.84
C LYS A 108 9.22 -17.96 -10.12
N GLU A 109 9.13 -19.15 -9.57
CA GLU A 109 7.98 -19.66 -8.84
C GLU A 109 7.71 -18.96 -7.50
N ASN A 110 8.73 -18.32 -6.91
CA ASN A 110 8.65 -17.64 -5.62
C ASN A 110 8.77 -16.11 -5.73
N HIS A 111 8.82 -15.57 -6.94
CA HIS A 111 8.84 -14.13 -7.13
C HIS A 111 7.61 -13.49 -6.51
N TYR A 112 7.83 -12.45 -5.73
CA TYR A 112 6.79 -11.67 -5.04
C TYR A 112 5.94 -12.46 -4.03
N LYS A 113 6.32 -13.68 -3.66
CA LYS A 113 5.63 -14.45 -2.63
C LYS A 113 6.29 -14.25 -1.28
N TYR A 114 5.48 -14.09 -0.26
CA TYR A 114 5.94 -14.22 1.12
C TYR A 114 6.21 -15.70 1.43
N ILE A 115 7.31 -15.96 2.11
CA ILE A 115 7.70 -17.31 2.55
C ILE A 115 7.59 -17.35 4.06
N ALA A 116 6.81 -18.27 4.57
CA ALA A 116 6.69 -18.49 6.00
C ALA A 116 8.01 -19.01 6.59
N LYS A 117 8.41 -18.48 7.72
CA LYS A 117 9.55 -18.94 8.51
C LYS A 117 9.14 -19.93 9.60
N ASN A 118 7.87 -19.88 10.00
CA ASN A 118 7.30 -20.68 11.08
C ASN A 118 5.79 -20.79 10.93
N ASP A 119 5.15 -21.50 11.86
CA ASP A 119 3.69 -21.73 11.85
C ASP A 119 2.89 -20.42 11.95
N ARG A 120 3.37 -19.43 12.72
CA ARG A 120 2.71 -18.12 12.82
C ARG A 120 2.73 -17.41 11.46
N GLY A 121 3.87 -17.44 10.76
CA GLY A 121 4.00 -16.90 9.42
C GLY A 121 3.10 -17.60 8.40
N THR A 122 3.01 -18.93 8.47
CA THR A 122 2.09 -19.73 7.65
C THR A 122 0.64 -19.31 7.91
N PHE A 123 0.27 -19.18 9.16
CA PHE A 123 -1.07 -18.77 9.55
C PHE A 123 -1.40 -17.35 9.04
N TYR A 124 -0.48 -16.40 9.20
CA TYR A 124 -0.63 -15.03 8.74
C TYR A 124 -0.81 -14.94 7.21
N ILE A 125 0.06 -15.61 6.45
CA ILE A 125 -0.01 -15.63 4.99
C ILE A 125 -1.36 -16.20 4.51
N ASN A 126 -1.82 -17.26 5.15
CA ASN A 126 -3.07 -17.93 4.77
C ASN A 126 -4.30 -17.11 5.16
N THR A 127 -4.32 -16.50 6.34
CA THR A 127 -5.43 -15.67 6.82
C THR A 127 -5.71 -14.52 5.86
N PHE A 128 -4.66 -13.80 5.42
CA PHE A 128 -4.81 -12.64 4.53
C PHE A 128 -4.63 -12.99 3.05
N LYS A 129 -4.49 -14.27 2.71
CA LYS A 129 -4.21 -14.75 1.35
C LYS A 129 -3.11 -13.95 0.64
N LEU A 130 -2.02 -13.63 1.37
CA LEU A 130 -0.97 -12.75 0.89
C LEU A 130 -0.26 -13.24 -0.37
N ASN A 131 -0.32 -14.52 -0.67
CA ASN A 131 0.23 -15.11 -1.88
C ASN A 131 -0.82 -15.38 -2.96
N SER A 132 -1.99 -14.78 -2.86
CA SER A 132 -2.97 -14.81 -3.96
C SER A 132 -2.42 -14.12 -5.20
N ARG A 133 -2.95 -14.49 -6.38
CA ARG A 133 -2.54 -13.93 -7.67
C ARG A 133 -2.61 -12.40 -7.68
N THR A 134 -3.66 -11.83 -7.11
CA THR A 134 -3.87 -10.40 -6.98
C THR A 134 -2.77 -9.74 -6.15
N GLN A 135 -2.49 -10.26 -4.95
CA GLN A 135 -1.47 -9.73 -4.06
C GLN A 135 -0.05 -9.79 -4.68
N ILE A 136 0.24 -10.84 -5.43
CA ILE A 136 1.51 -10.98 -6.17
C ILE A 136 1.60 -9.93 -7.27
N ARG A 137 0.51 -9.69 -8.03
CA ARG A 137 0.47 -8.67 -9.09
C ARG A 137 0.69 -7.27 -8.54
N PHE A 138 0.08 -6.92 -7.40
CA PHE A 138 0.32 -5.63 -6.74
C PHE A 138 1.78 -5.42 -6.41
N ARG A 139 2.41 -6.38 -5.74
CA ARG A 139 3.83 -6.28 -5.40
C ARG A 139 4.74 -6.14 -6.61
N LYS A 140 4.44 -6.88 -7.68
CA LYS A 140 5.17 -6.78 -8.94
C LYS A 140 4.98 -5.41 -9.60
N ALA A 141 3.76 -4.89 -9.60
CA ALA A 141 3.47 -3.59 -10.19
C ALA A 141 4.14 -2.46 -9.41
N ARG A 142 4.13 -2.53 -8.06
CA ARG A 142 4.85 -1.60 -7.18
C ARG A 142 6.33 -1.55 -7.52
N GLU A 143 6.99 -2.70 -7.59
CA GLU A 143 8.42 -2.75 -7.93
C GLU A 143 8.71 -2.16 -9.31
N ASN A 144 7.92 -2.52 -10.32
CA ASN A 144 8.09 -1.96 -11.66
C ASN A 144 7.95 -0.44 -11.64
N HIS A 145 6.97 0.07 -10.89
CA HIS A 145 6.73 1.50 -10.74
C HIS A 145 7.90 2.20 -10.01
N GLU A 146 8.37 1.62 -8.90
CA GLU A 146 9.52 2.14 -8.15
C GLU A 146 10.78 2.17 -9.02
N ASN A 147 11.03 1.11 -9.81
CA ASN A 147 12.15 1.05 -10.73
C ASN A 147 12.05 2.10 -11.85
N SER A 148 10.85 2.31 -12.41
CA SER A 148 10.61 3.36 -13.40
C SER A 148 10.87 4.75 -12.82
N LEU A 149 10.34 5.04 -11.63
CA LEU A 149 10.58 6.31 -10.94
C LEU A 149 12.06 6.51 -10.61
N HIS A 150 12.74 5.47 -10.15
CA HIS A 150 14.18 5.55 -9.87
C HIS A 150 14.97 5.90 -11.15
N THR A 151 14.69 5.22 -12.26
CA THR A 151 15.33 5.49 -13.56
C THR A 151 15.09 6.93 -14.01
N ILE A 152 13.84 7.41 -13.93
CA ILE A 152 13.50 8.79 -14.32
C ILE A 152 14.21 9.81 -13.42
N ASN A 153 14.24 9.60 -12.12
CA ASN A 153 14.94 10.48 -11.19
C ASN A 153 16.45 10.52 -11.49
N THR A 154 17.07 9.38 -11.75
CA THR A 154 18.49 9.30 -12.13
C THR A 154 18.78 10.12 -13.39
N LEU A 155 17.93 10.01 -14.42
CA LEU A 155 18.06 10.79 -15.64
C LEU A 155 17.88 12.30 -15.40
N ILE A 156 16.95 12.69 -14.53
CA ILE A 156 16.77 14.08 -14.12
C ILE A 156 18.04 14.62 -13.45
N ASP A 157 18.59 13.86 -12.52
CA ASP A 157 19.81 14.24 -11.80
C ASP A 157 21.02 14.40 -12.76
N GLU A 158 21.16 13.48 -13.71
CA GLU A 158 22.20 13.58 -14.76
C GLU A 158 22.06 14.86 -15.62
N ILE A 159 20.82 15.23 -15.97
CA ILE A 159 20.56 16.48 -16.73
C ILE A 159 20.90 17.69 -15.86
N LEU A 160 20.48 17.71 -14.59
CA LEU A 160 20.78 18.80 -13.67
C LEU A 160 22.29 18.99 -13.45
N LEU A 161 23.05 17.90 -13.38
CA LEU A 161 24.50 17.97 -13.31
C LEU A 161 25.11 18.61 -14.56
N LYS A 162 24.60 18.32 -15.77
CA LYS A 162 25.04 18.97 -17.00
C LYS A 162 24.77 20.48 -17.00
N PHE A 163 23.67 20.95 -16.40
CA PHE A 163 23.43 22.38 -16.21
C PHE A 163 24.48 23.05 -15.32
N GLN A 164 25.04 22.36 -14.34
CA GLN A 164 26.06 22.91 -13.42
C GLN A 164 27.45 23.04 -14.07
N TYR A 165 27.76 22.22 -15.09
CA TYR A 165 29.09 22.09 -15.68
C TYR A 165 29.23 22.72 -17.07
N ASN A 166 28.67 23.93 -17.32
CA ASN A 166 28.90 24.76 -18.53
C ASN A 166 28.30 24.24 -19.83
N ALA A 167 27.00 24.14 -19.90
CA ALA A 167 26.36 24.00 -21.20
C ALA A 167 26.32 25.36 -21.94
N GLU A 168 26.69 25.41 -23.21
CA GLU A 168 26.43 26.55 -24.06
C GLU A 168 24.92 26.80 -24.21
N LEU A 169 24.49 28.02 -24.56
CA LEU A 169 23.06 28.40 -24.59
C LEU A 169 22.19 27.44 -25.46
N HIS A 170 22.77 26.85 -26.48
CA HIS A 170 22.08 25.88 -27.35
C HIS A 170 21.83 24.56 -26.62
N ASP A 171 22.82 24.06 -25.90
CA ASP A 171 22.74 22.82 -25.14
C ASP A 171 21.72 22.95 -23.97
N LEU A 172 21.60 24.17 -23.40
CA LEU A 172 20.63 24.44 -22.36
C LEU A 172 19.18 24.27 -22.83
N LYS A 173 18.85 24.68 -24.05
CA LYS A 173 17.51 24.49 -24.63
C LYS A 173 17.17 23.02 -24.80
N ASP A 174 18.09 22.23 -25.30
CA ASP A 174 17.90 20.78 -25.47
C ASP A 174 17.77 20.06 -24.13
N LEU A 175 18.56 20.49 -23.14
CA LEU A 175 18.45 19.93 -21.77
C LEU A 175 17.12 20.29 -21.11
N ILE A 176 16.61 21.50 -21.27
CA ILE A 176 15.28 21.92 -20.79
C ILE A 176 14.20 21.03 -21.42
N TYR A 177 14.25 20.84 -22.73
CA TYR A 177 13.30 20.00 -23.44
C TYR A 177 13.33 18.54 -22.96
N GLN A 178 14.53 17.98 -22.74
CA GLN A 178 14.69 16.63 -22.17
C GLN A 178 14.11 16.54 -20.75
N LEU A 179 14.37 17.56 -19.92
CA LEU A 179 13.85 17.62 -18.55
C LEU A 179 12.32 17.66 -18.52
N ASP A 180 11.70 18.44 -19.38
CA ASP A 180 10.24 18.51 -19.48
C ASP A 180 9.63 17.18 -19.94
N ASN A 181 10.25 16.51 -20.91
CA ASN A 181 9.82 15.18 -21.33
C ASN A 181 9.92 14.15 -20.19
N LEU A 182 10.99 14.19 -19.41
CA LEU A 182 11.15 13.28 -18.26
C LEU A 182 10.15 13.58 -17.15
N ARG A 183 9.81 14.86 -16.93
CA ARG A 183 8.75 15.24 -15.99
C ARG A 183 7.39 14.72 -16.43
N HIS A 184 7.07 14.81 -17.72
CA HIS A 184 5.85 14.23 -18.27
C HIS A 184 5.81 12.71 -18.13
N LEU A 185 6.91 12.02 -18.42
CA LEU A 185 7.00 10.57 -18.23
C LEU A 185 6.82 10.18 -16.75
N LYS A 186 7.42 10.95 -15.84
CA LYS A 186 7.25 10.74 -14.40
C LYS A 186 5.79 10.90 -13.97
N GLN A 187 5.08 11.91 -14.47
CA GLN A 187 3.65 12.07 -14.19
C GLN A 187 2.81 10.93 -14.76
N GLN A 188 3.12 10.49 -15.99
CA GLN A 188 2.45 9.32 -16.57
C GLN A 188 2.68 8.04 -15.78
N GLU A 189 3.91 7.81 -15.31
CA GLU A 189 4.20 6.64 -14.46
C GLU A 189 3.51 6.74 -13.10
N LEU A 190 3.47 7.91 -12.48
CA LEU A 190 2.73 8.13 -11.23
C LEU A 190 1.21 7.88 -11.40
N GLY A 191 0.66 8.10 -12.61
CA GLY A 191 -0.73 7.79 -12.94
C GLY A 191 -0.99 6.34 -13.37
N LYS A 192 0.07 5.56 -13.65
CA LYS A 192 -0.05 4.15 -14.05
C LYS A 192 -0.13 3.23 -12.85
N LEU A 193 -1.26 3.22 -12.18
CA LEU A 193 -1.53 2.22 -11.17
C LEU A 193 -1.95 0.90 -11.84
N PRO A 194 -1.61 -0.24 -11.24
CA PRO A 194 -1.98 -1.53 -11.79
C PRO A 194 -3.50 -1.66 -11.81
N LYS A 195 -4.07 -1.66 -13.02
CA LYS A 195 -5.47 -2.04 -13.22
C LYS A 195 -5.56 -3.56 -13.10
N ASP A 196 -5.94 -4.05 -11.94
CA ASP A 196 -6.30 -5.42 -11.72
C ASP A 196 -7.70 -5.50 -11.08
N GLU A 197 -8.14 -6.72 -10.74
CA GLU A 197 -9.46 -6.93 -10.15
C GLU A 197 -9.76 -6.04 -8.93
N MET A 198 -8.74 -5.68 -8.14
CA MET A 198 -8.95 -4.77 -7.01
C MET A 198 -9.15 -3.33 -7.47
N PHE A 199 -8.44 -2.92 -8.51
CA PHE A 199 -8.60 -1.60 -9.10
C PHE A 199 -9.95 -1.46 -9.80
N GLU A 200 -10.36 -2.49 -10.56
CA GLU A 200 -11.67 -2.54 -11.22
C GLU A 200 -12.81 -2.52 -10.20
N LYS A 201 -12.71 -3.29 -9.11
CA LYS A 201 -13.68 -3.23 -8.00
C LYS A 201 -13.70 -1.88 -7.30
N ALA A 202 -12.56 -1.23 -7.19
CA ALA A 202 -12.48 0.11 -6.61
C ALA A 202 -13.16 1.14 -7.52
N GLU A 203 -12.95 1.06 -8.84
CA GLU A 203 -13.65 1.89 -9.83
C GLU A 203 -15.16 1.62 -9.81
N GLU A 204 -15.60 0.36 -9.78
CA GLU A 204 -17.01 -0.02 -9.65
C GLU A 204 -17.63 0.56 -8.38
N TYR A 205 -16.94 0.43 -7.26
CA TYR A 205 -17.41 0.95 -5.97
C TYR A 205 -17.58 2.47 -5.97
N LEU A 206 -16.64 3.21 -6.58
CA LEU A 206 -16.76 4.67 -6.71
C LEU A 206 -17.92 5.07 -7.60
N ASN A 207 -18.12 4.37 -8.72
CA ASN A 207 -19.23 4.60 -9.63
C ASN A 207 -20.58 4.34 -8.95
N ASP A 208 -20.71 3.28 -8.17
CA ASP A 208 -21.92 2.97 -7.39
C ASP A 208 -22.22 4.02 -6.33
N LYS A 209 -21.20 4.70 -5.78
CA LYS A 209 -21.34 5.79 -4.82
C LYS A 209 -21.56 7.15 -5.46
N GLY A 210 -21.56 7.25 -6.78
CA GLY A 210 -21.71 8.52 -7.51
C GLY A 210 -20.53 9.47 -7.28
N ILE A 211 -19.37 8.96 -6.88
CA ILE A 211 -18.15 9.74 -6.72
C ILE A 211 -17.49 9.81 -8.08
N GLU A 212 -17.65 10.94 -8.76
CA GLU A 212 -16.93 11.18 -10.02
C GLU A 212 -15.41 11.06 -9.80
N ASN A 213 -14.74 10.35 -10.71
CA ASN A 213 -13.28 10.21 -10.76
C ASN A 213 -12.62 11.58 -11.06
N SER A 214 -12.64 12.48 -10.08
CA SER A 214 -11.97 13.78 -10.16
C SER A 214 -10.47 13.70 -9.80
N LEU A 215 -9.85 12.54 -9.95
CA LEU A 215 -8.41 12.39 -9.83
C LEU A 215 -7.71 12.81 -11.14
N VAL A 216 -7.98 14.02 -11.59
CA VAL A 216 -7.05 14.75 -12.42
C VAL A 216 -6.04 15.36 -11.44
N PHE A 217 -4.86 14.80 -11.38
CA PHE A 217 -3.74 15.43 -10.69
C PHE A 217 -3.43 16.74 -11.43
N GLU A 218 -3.80 17.87 -10.83
CA GLU A 218 -3.22 19.17 -11.18
C GLU A 218 -1.78 19.27 -10.67
#